data_b0a71aa9d3453a11f233322f5c37c7f0
#
_entry.id   b0a71aa9d3453a11f233322f5c37c7f0
#
_cell.length_a   1.000
_cell.length_b   1.000
_cell.length_c   1.000
_cell.angle_alpha   90.00
_cell.angle_beta   90.00
_cell.angle_gamma   90.00
#
_symmetry.space_group_name_H-M   'P 1'
#
loop_
_entity.id
_entity.type
_entity.pdbx_description
1 polymer ?
#
loop_
_entity_poly.entity_id
_entity_poly.type
_entity_poly.pdbx_seq_one_letter_code
_entity_poly.pdbx_strand_id
1 'polypeptide(L)'
;ESYETINHLPQKDLDILIDVLPERVQHYLIESSKKYDLVEVILDLGRLPEVRFSQSTELIPGEDVTHIDIQYLISKISEFGDDNRAGIERTLHRISVIRNRKGTPVGITCRVGRAIEGTIKNIEDLVLSGESVLLLGKPGVGKTTMLREVARVLSLTANKRVVIVDTSNEIAGDGDIPHNAIGNSRRMQVPATSMQHQIMIEAVENHMPEVIIIDEMSTEHESLAARTIAERGVQLIATAHANN
;
A
#
# COMPACT_ATOMS: atom_id res chain seq x y z
N GLU A 1 -1.89 -24.82 -17.95
CA GLU A 1 -1.68 -23.43 -18.42
C GLU A 1 -1.11 -22.63 -17.28
N SER A 2 0.15 -22.22 -17.43
CA SER A 2 0.81 -21.35 -16.46
C SER A 2 0.18 -19.97 -16.56
N TYR A 3 -0.51 -19.55 -15.50
CA TYR A 3 -0.96 -18.17 -15.40
C TYR A 3 0.26 -17.30 -15.09
N GLU A 4 0.60 -16.45 -16.02
CA GLU A 4 1.61 -15.44 -15.80
C GLU A 4 1.09 -14.46 -14.72
N THR A 5 1.85 -14.32 -13.66
CA THR A 5 1.62 -13.27 -12.66
C THR A 5 1.90 -11.94 -13.36
N ILE A 6 0.86 -11.20 -13.68
CA ILE A 6 1.00 -9.91 -14.36
C ILE A 6 1.38 -8.86 -13.32
N ASN A 7 2.63 -8.44 -13.36
CA ASN A 7 3.09 -7.28 -12.59
C ASN A 7 2.61 -6.02 -13.32
N HIS A 8 1.45 -5.51 -12.90
CA HIS A 8 0.82 -4.39 -13.58
C HIS A 8 1.08 -3.10 -12.80
N LEU A 9 1.92 -2.23 -13.36
CA LEU A 9 1.88 -0.82 -13.03
C LEU A 9 1.09 -0.14 -14.15
N PRO A 10 -0.18 0.23 -13.94
CA PRO A 10 -0.90 0.99 -14.94
C PRO A 10 -0.09 2.25 -15.28
N GLN A 11 0.04 2.56 -16.54
CA GLN A 11 0.73 3.78 -16.99
C GLN A 11 0.26 5.00 -16.23
N LYS A 12 -1.04 5.06 -15.95
CA LYS A 12 -1.69 6.12 -15.18
C LYS A 12 -1.13 6.26 -13.76
N ASP A 13 -0.85 5.15 -13.06
CA ASP A 13 -0.31 5.20 -11.68
C ASP A 13 1.11 5.76 -11.67
N LEU A 14 1.93 5.38 -12.64
CA LEU A 14 3.28 5.93 -12.77
C LEU A 14 3.25 7.43 -13.10
N ASP A 15 2.36 7.85 -14.00
CA ASP A 15 2.20 9.25 -14.37
C ASP A 15 1.77 10.11 -13.17
N ILE A 16 0.91 9.58 -12.30
CA ILE A 16 0.52 10.26 -11.05
C ILE A 16 1.73 10.49 -10.15
N LEU A 17 2.62 9.52 -10.01
CA LEU A 17 3.85 9.70 -9.25
C LEU A 17 4.76 10.75 -9.88
N ILE A 18 4.98 10.68 -11.18
CA ILE A 18 5.86 11.60 -11.90
C ILE A 18 5.36 13.05 -11.76
N ASP A 19 4.05 13.25 -11.79
CA ASP A 19 3.44 14.59 -11.70
C ASP A 19 3.70 15.31 -10.37
N VAL A 20 4.03 14.59 -9.31
CA VAL A 20 4.36 15.22 -8.01
C VAL A 20 5.84 15.56 -7.86
N LEU A 21 6.69 15.06 -8.75
CA LEU A 21 8.14 15.30 -8.71
C LEU A 21 8.51 16.70 -9.24
N PRO A 22 9.66 17.25 -8.83
CA PRO A 22 10.19 18.47 -9.43
C PRO A 22 10.33 18.35 -10.95
N GLU A 23 10.12 19.46 -11.66
CA GLU A 23 10.02 19.46 -13.13
C GLU A 23 11.21 18.81 -13.83
N ARG A 24 12.44 19.09 -13.38
CA ARG A 24 13.63 18.50 -14.00
C ARG A 24 13.71 16.97 -13.80
N VAL A 25 13.17 16.46 -12.69
CA VAL A 25 13.08 15.02 -12.45
C VAL A 25 12.01 14.41 -13.35
N GLN A 26 10.88 15.09 -13.50
CA GLN A 26 9.83 14.69 -14.46
C GLN A 26 10.39 14.54 -15.86
N HIS A 27 11.07 15.54 -16.37
CA HIS A 27 11.66 15.52 -17.72
C HIS A 27 12.64 14.37 -17.92
N TYR A 28 13.51 14.16 -16.94
CA TYR A 28 14.47 13.07 -17.01
C TYR A 28 13.79 11.70 -17.12
N LEU A 29 12.75 11.47 -16.31
CA LEU A 29 12.01 10.21 -16.32
C LEU A 29 11.16 10.03 -17.58
N ILE A 30 10.50 11.09 -18.06
CA ILE A 30 9.68 11.02 -19.28
C ILE A 30 10.52 10.65 -20.49
N GLU A 31 11.74 11.15 -20.58
CA GLU A 31 12.66 10.85 -21.68
C GLU A 31 13.42 9.53 -21.51
N SER A 32 13.37 8.91 -20.33
CA SER A 32 14.07 7.66 -20.08
C SER A 32 13.38 6.46 -20.71
N SER A 33 14.14 5.63 -21.40
CA SER A 33 13.66 4.34 -21.91
C SER A 33 13.34 3.33 -20.78
N LYS A 34 13.83 3.59 -19.56
CA LYS A 34 13.65 2.76 -18.36
C LYS A 34 12.48 3.21 -17.48
N LYS A 35 11.70 4.18 -17.93
CA LYS A 35 10.61 4.80 -17.15
C LYS A 35 9.73 3.78 -16.41
N TYR A 36 9.30 2.74 -17.11
CA TYR A 36 8.40 1.73 -16.52
C TYR A 36 9.08 0.76 -15.54
N ASP A 37 10.40 0.81 -15.47
CA ASP A 37 11.22 0.01 -14.58
C ASP A 37 11.65 0.78 -13.32
N LEU A 38 11.08 1.97 -13.11
CA LEU A 38 11.37 2.81 -11.96
C LEU A 38 10.97 2.13 -10.66
N VAL A 39 11.88 2.12 -9.70
CA VAL A 39 11.67 1.56 -8.35
C VAL A 39 11.56 2.67 -7.32
N GLU A 40 12.41 3.67 -7.40
CA GLU A 40 12.55 4.67 -6.34
C GLU A 40 13.13 5.98 -6.88
N VAL A 41 12.70 7.09 -6.28
CA VAL A 41 13.30 8.41 -6.50
C VAL A 41 13.75 8.96 -5.15
N ILE A 42 14.98 9.43 -5.06
CA ILE A 42 15.57 9.98 -3.84
C ILE A 42 15.93 11.45 -4.08
N LEU A 43 15.41 12.32 -3.21
CA LEU A 43 15.68 13.75 -3.21
C LEU A 43 16.24 14.14 -1.85
N ASP A 44 17.58 14.18 -1.74
CA ASP A 44 18.28 14.60 -0.53
C ASP A 44 18.86 16.00 -0.72
N LEU A 45 18.60 16.89 0.24
CA LEU A 45 19.07 18.27 0.22
C LEU A 45 20.58 18.35 -0.02
N GLY A 46 21.00 19.15 -1.01
CA GLY A 46 22.41 19.36 -1.33
C GLY A 46 23.07 18.24 -2.12
N ARG A 47 22.30 17.30 -2.65
CA ARG A 47 22.77 16.24 -3.53
C ARG A 47 22.00 16.23 -4.84
N LEU A 48 22.58 15.63 -5.88
CA LEU A 48 21.86 15.41 -7.13
C LEU A 48 20.67 14.47 -6.89
N PRO A 49 19.52 14.70 -7.58
CA PRO A 49 18.43 13.75 -7.55
C PRO A 49 18.89 12.37 -8.04
N GLU A 50 18.44 11.33 -7.36
CA GLU A 50 18.76 9.95 -7.70
C GLU A 50 17.50 9.22 -8.14
N VAL A 51 17.58 8.49 -9.25
CA VAL A 51 16.52 7.62 -9.73
C VAL A 51 17.05 6.18 -9.78
N ARG A 52 16.29 5.27 -9.18
CA ARG A 52 16.66 3.85 -9.12
C ARG A 52 15.69 3.05 -9.96
N PHE A 53 16.26 2.28 -10.87
CA PHE A 53 15.56 1.29 -11.67
C PHE A 53 15.93 -0.11 -11.17
N SER A 54 15.21 -1.13 -11.57
CA SER A 54 15.46 -2.50 -11.09
C SER A 54 16.89 -3.00 -11.33
N GLN A 55 17.55 -2.54 -12.39
CA GLN A 55 18.89 -2.97 -12.80
C GLN A 55 19.95 -1.88 -12.75
N SER A 56 19.60 -0.66 -12.42
CA SER A 56 20.56 0.46 -12.42
C SER A 56 20.12 1.59 -11.51
N THR A 57 21.09 2.42 -11.13
CA THR A 57 20.86 3.66 -10.39
C THR A 57 21.52 4.79 -11.15
N GLU A 58 20.81 5.91 -11.33
CA GLU A 58 21.27 7.06 -12.09
C GLU A 58 21.12 8.33 -11.27
N LEU A 59 22.13 9.20 -11.34
CA LEU A 59 22.04 10.55 -10.80
C LEU A 59 21.62 11.50 -11.93
N ILE A 60 20.66 12.38 -11.63
CA ILE A 60 20.21 13.38 -12.61
C ILE A 60 21.24 14.52 -12.63
N PRO A 61 21.93 14.75 -13.76
CA PRO A 61 22.92 15.82 -13.84
C PRO A 61 22.27 17.20 -13.75
N GLY A 62 23.03 18.17 -13.30
CA GLY A 62 22.59 19.57 -13.18
C GLY A 62 22.69 20.06 -11.75
N GLU A 63 21.60 20.62 -11.22
CA GLU A 63 21.58 21.24 -9.90
C GLU A 63 21.28 20.22 -8.79
N ASP A 64 21.86 20.46 -7.62
CA ASP A 64 21.53 19.73 -6.41
C ASP A 64 20.08 20.00 -5.97
N VAL A 65 19.53 19.07 -5.20
CA VAL A 65 18.19 19.22 -4.59
C VAL A 65 18.19 20.39 -3.61
N THR A 66 17.20 21.25 -3.73
CA THR A 66 17.00 22.43 -2.87
C THR A 66 15.78 22.24 -1.96
N HIS A 67 15.64 23.12 -0.96
CA HIS A 67 14.41 23.17 -0.15
C HIS A 67 13.16 23.43 -1.00
N ILE A 68 13.29 24.19 -2.09
CA ILE A 68 12.16 24.46 -3.01
C ILE A 68 11.69 23.16 -3.66
N ASP A 69 12.60 22.32 -4.09
CA ASP A 69 12.27 21.01 -4.67
C ASP A 69 11.49 20.13 -3.69
N ILE A 70 11.96 20.05 -2.45
CA ILE A 70 11.34 19.25 -1.39
C ILE A 70 9.95 19.81 -1.06
N GLN A 71 9.80 21.10 -0.89
CA GLN A 71 8.51 21.73 -0.60
C GLN A 71 7.51 21.61 -1.77
N TYR A 72 7.99 21.69 -2.99
CA TYR A 72 7.14 21.45 -4.16
C TYR A 72 6.50 20.08 -4.12
N LEU A 73 7.30 19.04 -3.86
CA LEU A 73 6.79 17.68 -3.76
C LEU A 73 5.79 17.54 -2.60
N ILE A 74 6.15 18.04 -1.42
CA ILE A 74 5.29 17.96 -0.23
C ILE A 74 3.95 18.66 -0.46
N SER A 75 3.93 19.77 -1.21
CA SER A 75 2.69 20.49 -1.52
C SER A 75 1.71 19.70 -2.39
N LYS A 76 2.18 18.65 -3.06
CA LYS A 76 1.40 17.83 -4.00
C LYS A 76 0.85 16.54 -3.41
N ILE A 77 1.22 16.21 -2.18
CA ILE A 77 0.86 14.94 -1.53
C ILE A 77 0.04 15.17 -0.28
N SER A 78 -0.52 14.08 0.27
CA SER A 78 -1.22 14.11 1.56
C SER A 78 -0.28 14.45 2.72
N GLU A 79 -0.83 14.77 3.89
CA GLU A 79 -0.02 15.00 5.08
C GLU A 79 0.73 13.74 5.51
N PHE A 80 1.93 13.94 6.06
CA PHE A 80 2.69 12.84 6.63
C PHE A 80 2.09 12.40 7.97
N GLY A 81 1.99 11.10 8.17
CA GLY A 81 1.65 10.52 9.46
C GLY A 81 2.82 10.60 10.46
N ASP A 82 2.58 10.08 11.67
CA ASP A 82 3.60 10.03 12.74
C ASP A 82 4.81 9.17 12.36
N ASP A 83 4.65 8.27 11.42
CA ASP A 83 5.71 7.42 10.84
C ASP A 83 6.52 8.12 9.72
N ASN A 84 6.28 9.41 9.48
CA ASN A 84 6.89 10.18 8.38
C ASN A 84 6.64 9.61 6.99
N ARG A 85 5.48 8.98 6.80
CA ARG A 85 5.01 8.46 5.52
C ARG A 85 3.77 9.20 5.05
N ALA A 86 3.67 9.37 3.75
CA ALA A 86 2.48 9.86 3.08
C ALA A 86 2.23 9.04 1.82
N GLY A 87 1.00 9.08 1.33
CA GLY A 87 0.64 8.42 0.08
C GLY A 87 0.19 9.41 -0.97
N ILE A 88 0.01 8.90 -2.16
CA ILE A 88 -0.65 9.58 -3.25
C ILE A 88 -1.99 8.87 -3.47
N GLU A 89 -3.09 9.60 -3.45
CA GLU A 89 -4.43 9.02 -3.56
C GLU A 89 -4.58 8.10 -4.77
N ARG A 90 -5.30 7.01 -4.59
CA ARG A 90 -5.58 5.97 -5.61
C ARG A 90 -4.36 5.20 -6.07
N THR A 91 -3.23 5.31 -5.38
CA THR A 91 -2.00 4.60 -5.73
C THR A 91 -1.46 3.79 -4.57
N LEU A 92 -0.52 2.92 -4.86
CA LEU A 92 0.28 2.19 -3.86
C LEU A 92 1.64 2.85 -3.64
N HIS A 93 1.89 4.00 -4.27
CA HIS A 93 3.14 4.73 -4.07
C HIS A 93 3.23 5.24 -2.63
N ARG A 94 4.45 5.25 -2.10
CA ARG A 94 4.72 5.70 -0.75
C ARG A 94 5.81 6.75 -0.76
N ILE A 95 5.54 7.87 -0.10
CA ILE A 95 6.48 8.96 0.08
C ILE A 95 6.92 8.95 1.54
N SER A 96 8.22 8.90 1.77
CA SER A 96 8.79 8.98 3.10
C SER A 96 9.67 10.21 3.23
N VAL A 97 9.62 10.88 4.37
CA VAL A 97 10.38 12.10 4.62
C VAL A 97 11.45 11.85 5.68
N ILE A 98 12.63 12.43 5.44
CA ILE A 98 13.69 12.57 6.45
C ILE A 98 13.65 14.00 6.96
N ARG A 99 13.60 14.14 8.28
CA ARG A 99 13.57 15.46 8.93
C ARG A 99 14.86 15.71 9.71
N ASN A 100 15.27 16.98 9.76
CA ASN A 100 16.33 17.38 10.67
C ASN A 100 15.82 17.50 12.11
N ARG A 101 16.68 17.92 13.03
CA ARG A 101 16.34 18.05 14.46
C ARG A 101 15.21 19.05 14.75
N LYS A 102 15.01 20.02 13.86
CA LYS A 102 13.94 21.03 13.97
C LYS A 102 12.63 20.56 13.35
N GLY A 103 12.59 19.36 12.78
CA GLY A 103 11.43 18.84 12.09
C GLY A 103 11.30 19.29 10.64
N THR A 104 12.27 19.99 10.09
CA THR A 104 12.26 20.45 8.70
C THR A 104 12.56 19.28 7.76
N PRO A 105 11.78 19.05 6.70
CA PRO A 105 12.09 18.05 5.69
C PRO A 105 13.40 18.35 4.97
N VAL A 106 14.31 17.38 4.94
CA VAL A 106 15.62 17.50 4.28
C VAL A 106 15.90 16.36 3.30
N GLY A 107 15.06 15.35 3.27
CA GLY A 107 15.17 14.23 2.34
C GLY A 107 13.82 13.60 2.05
N ILE A 108 13.65 13.12 0.84
CA ILE A 108 12.43 12.45 0.37
C ILE A 108 12.82 11.16 -0.32
N THR A 109 12.11 10.09 0.01
CA THR A 109 12.13 8.84 -0.74
C THR A 109 10.76 8.59 -1.34
N CYS A 110 10.68 8.53 -2.66
CA CYS A 110 9.47 8.15 -3.39
C CYS A 110 9.60 6.70 -3.84
N ARG A 111 8.81 5.82 -3.27
CA ARG A 111 8.79 4.39 -3.62
C ARG A 111 7.65 4.10 -4.56
N VAL A 112 7.95 3.50 -5.71
CA VAL A 112 6.94 3.05 -6.66
C VAL A 112 6.22 1.83 -6.11
N GLY A 113 4.90 1.95 -5.92
CA GLY A 113 4.04 0.84 -5.55
C GLY A 113 3.43 0.19 -6.77
N ARG A 114 3.50 -1.14 -6.84
CA ARG A 114 2.97 -1.95 -7.93
C ARG A 114 1.94 -2.92 -7.42
N ALA A 115 0.81 -3.05 -8.12
CA ALA A 115 -0.14 -4.12 -7.89
C ALA A 115 0.22 -5.32 -8.76
N ILE A 116 0.10 -6.51 -8.19
CA ILE A 116 0.29 -7.78 -8.91
C ILE A 116 -1.05 -8.49 -8.91
N GLU A 117 -1.54 -8.85 -10.09
CA GLU A 117 -2.80 -9.59 -10.24
C GLU A 117 -2.54 -11.10 -10.44
N GLY A 118 -3.55 -11.91 -10.14
CA GLY A 118 -3.51 -13.35 -10.39
C GLY A 118 -2.85 -14.21 -9.31
N THR A 119 -2.45 -13.63 -8.16
CA THR A 119 -1.76 -14.36 -7.09
C THR A 119 -2.68 -15.21 -6.22
N ILE A 120 -3.99 -14.97 -6.27
CA ILE A 120 -5.01 -15.62 -5.42
C ILE A 120 -5.40 -17.01 -5.89
N LYS A 121 -5.04 -17.43 -7.09
CA LYS A 121 -5.60 -18.62 -7.75
C LYS A 121 -5.53 -19.89 -6.89
N ASN A 122 -4.46 -20.06 -6.11
CA ASN A 122 -4.26 -21.25 -5.28
C ASN A 122 -5.21 -21.33 -4.08
N ILE A 123 -5.81 -20.20 -3.68
CA ILE A 123 -6.70 -20.12 -2.52
C ILE A 123 -8.09 -19.59 -2.87
N GLU A 124 -8.36 -19.35 -4.16
CA GLU A 124 -9.61 -18.73 -4.61
C GLU A 124 -10.83 -19.54 -4.17
N ASP A 125 -10.82 -20.85 -4.32
CA ASP A 125 -11.92 -21.72 -3.92
C ASP A 125 -12.19 -21.64 -2.41
N LEU A 126 -11.13 -21.58 -1.61
CA LEU A 126 -11.23 -21.46 -0.15
C LEU A 126 -11.83 -20.12 0.26
N VAL A 127 -11.40 -19.05 -0.39
CA VAL A 127 -11.90 -17.69 -0.14
C VAL A 127 -13.36 -17.55 -0.55
N LEU A 128 -13.74 -18.11 -1.70
CA LEU A 128 -15.11 -18.07 -2.21
C LEU A 128 -16.06 -18.99 -1.43
N SER A 129 -15.57 -19.96 -0.66
CA SER A 129 -16.39 -20.85 0.16
C SER A 129 -17.11 -20.13 1.32
N GLY A 130 -16.70 -18.91 1.66
CA GLY A 130 -17.22 -18.18 2.81
C GLY A 130 -16.51 -18.50 4.14
N GLU A 131 -15.56 -19.41 4.13
CA GLU A 131 -14.79 -19.79 5.32
C GLU A 131 -13.76 -18.72 5.68
N SER A 132 -13.52 -18.52 6.97
CA SER A 132 -12.44 -17.67 7.45
C SER A 132 -11.08 -18.30 7.14
N VAL A 133 -10.13 -17.47 6.72
CA VAL A 133 -8.80 -17.92 6.27
C VAL A 133 -7.73 -17.14 7.02
N LEU A 134 -6.77 -17.86 7.58
CA LEU A 134 -5.57 -17.28 8.18
C LEU A 134 -4.36 -17.71 7.35
N LEU A 135 -3.70 -16.73 6.73
CA LEU A 135 -2.50 -16.95 5.93
C LEU A 135 -1.26 -16.81 6.83
N LEU A 136 -0.53 -17.90 6.97
CA LEU A 136 0.71 -17.94 7.75
C LEU A 136 1.91 -17.80 6.83
N GLY A 137 2.96 -17.12 7.28
CA GLY A 137 4.20 -17.02 6.54
C GLY A 137 5.14 -15.98 7.10
N LYS A 138 6.34 -15.94 6.52
CA LYS A 138 7.37 -14.94 6.87
C LYS A 138 6.99 -13.58 6.25
N PRO A 139 7.44 -12.45 6.85
CA PRO A 139 7.27 -11.14 6.25
C PRO A 139 7.85 -11.09 4.82
N GLY A 140 7.18 -10.38 3.92
CA GLY A 140 7.68 -10.13 2.57
C GLY A 140 7.45 -11.22 1.54
N VAL A 141 6.67 -12.27 1.84
CA VAL A 141 6.38 -13.37 0.89
C VAL A 141 5.06 -13.21 0.13
N GLY A 142 4.67 -11.97 -0.19
CA GLY A 142 3.50 -11.69 -1.03
C GLY A 142 2.15 -11.80 -0.34
N LYS A 143 2.10 -11.88 0.99
CA LYS A 143 0.85 -11.96 1.75
C LYS A 143 -0.03 -10.73 1.54
N THR A 144 0.55 -9.54 1.56
CA THR A 144 -0.18 -8.28 1.33
C THR A 144 -0.77 -8.23 -0.08
N THR A 145 -0.02 -8.64 -1.09
CA THR A 145 -0.49 -8.75 -2.47
C THR A 145 -1.66 -9.72 -2.57
N MET A 146 -1.59 -10.84 -1.86
CA MET A 146 -2.66 -11.84 -1.83
C MET A 146 -3.93 -11.29 -1.17
N LEU A 147 -3.80 -10.56 -0.05
CA LEU A 147 -4.95 -9.91 0.60
C LEU A 147 -5.62 -8.88 -0.32
N ARG A 148 -4.85 -8.12 -1.07
CA ARG A 148 -5.37 -7.16 -2.05
C ARG A 148 -6.16 -7.86 -3.15
N GLU A 149 -5.65 -8.95 -3.68
CA GLU A 149 -6.35 -9.76 -4.68
C GLU A 149 -7.62 -10.40 -4.12
N VAL A 150 -7.59 -10.90 -2.90
CA VAL A 150 -8.78 -11.42 -2.20
C VAL A 150 -9.85 -10.34 -2.10
N ALA A 151 -9.47 -9.12 -1.70
CA ALA A 151 -10.40 -7.99 -1.62
C ALA A 151 -11.05 -7.69 -2.97
N ARG A 152 -10.26 -7.68 -4.03
CA ARG A 152 -10.73 -7.44 -5.39
C ARG A 152 -11.72 -8.51 -5.85
N VAL A 153 -11.36 -9.77 -5.71
CA VAL A 153 -12.21 -10.90 -6.15
C VAL A 153 -13.52 -10.95 -5.37
N LEU A 154 -13.46 -10.83 -4.05
CA LEU A 154 -14.67 -10.88 -3.22
C LEU A 154 -15.60 -9.70 -3.47
N SER A 155 -15.08 -8.50 -3.70
CA SER A 155 -15.90 -7.32 -3.91
C SER A 155 -16.43 -7.19 -5.34
N LEU A 156 -15.65 -7.55 -6.35
CA LEU A 156 -16.02 -7.41 -7.76
C LEU A 156 -16.66 -8.66 -8.34
N THR A 157 -16.07 -9.83 -8.10
CA THR A 157 -16.54 -11.09 -8.70
C THR A 157 -17.66 -11.72 -7.88
N ALA A 158 -17.48 -11.83 -6.58
CA ALA A 158 -18.46 -12.42 -5.67
C ALA A 158 -19.50 -11.39 -5.17
N ASN A 159 -19.32 -10.11 -5.50
CA ASN A 159 -20.19 -9.01 -5.13
C ASN A 159 -20.49 -8.95 -3.63
N LYS A 160 -19.49 -9.19 -2.80
CA LYS A 160 -19.61 -9.13 -1.34
C LYS A 160 -19.26 -7.76 -0.81
N ARG A 161 -19.86 -7.43 0.34
CA ARG A 161 -19.49 -6.23 1.10
C ARG A 161 -18.22 -6.52 1.88
N VAL A 162 -17.10 -5.96 1.42
CA VAL A 162 -15.77 -6.16 2.00
C VAL A 162 -15.29 -4.90 2.68
N VAL A 163 -14.81 -5.04 3.92
CA VAL A 163 -14.12 -3.98 4.65
C VAL A 163 -12.69 -4.44 4.94
N ILE A 164 -11.73 -3.61 4.60
CA ILE A 164 -10.31 -3.83 4.87
C ILE A 164 -9.92 -3.01 6.09
N VAL A 165 -9.37 -3.66 7.10
CA VAL A 165 -8.73 -3.00 8.26
C VAL A 165 -7.23 -2.94 7.98
N ASP A 166 -6.77 -1.77 7.55
CA ASP A 166 -5.44 -1.57 6.95
C ASP A 166 -4.52 -0.79 7.90
N THR A 167 -3.85 -1.52 8.77
CA THR A 167 -3.04 -0.92 9.84
C THR A 167 -1.76 -0.26 9.32
N SER A 168 -1.09 -0.89 8.37
CA SER A 168 0.16 -0.38 7.79
C SER A 168 -0.03 0.33 6.46
N ASN A 169 -1.26 0.52 6.00
CA ASN A 169 -1.61 1.09 4.70
C ASN A 169 -0.99 0.35 3.49
N GLU A 170 -0.58 -0.89 3.67
CA GLU A 170 0.10 -1.66 2.63
C GLU A 170 -0.87 -2.31 1.64
N ILE A 171 -2.10 -2.61 2.07
CA ILE A 171 -3.10 -3.24 1.21
C ILE A 171 -3.64 -2.23 0.20
N ALA A 172 -4.06 -1.07 0.66
CA ALA A 172 -4.79 -0.09 -0.16
C ALA A 172 -4.07 1.24 -0.36
N GLY A 173 -2.85 1.39 0.16
CA GLY A 173 -2.03 2.58 0.02
C GLY A 173 -2.20 3.59 1.15
N ASP A 174 -1.32 4.59 1.19
CA ASP A 174 -1.24 5.58 2.25
C ASP A 174 -2.18 6.78 2.06
N GLY A 175 -2.76 6.98 0.87
CA GLY A 175 -3.67 8.07 0.59
C GLY A 175 -5.08 7.85 1.17
N ASP A 176 -5.88 8.89 1.25
CA ASP A 176 -7.27 8.83 1.73
C ASP A 176 -8.17 8.03 0.79
N ILE A 177 -7.89 8.09 -0.51
CA ILE A 177 -8.60 7.31 -1.51
C ILE A 177 -7.79 6.04 -1.79
N PRO A 178 -8.37 4.86 -1.54
CA PRO A 178 -7.64 3.61 -1.70
C PRO A 178 -7.35 3.28 -3.16
N HIS A 179 -6.33 2.47 -3.39
CA HIS A 179 -5.94 1.99 -4.72
C HIS A 179 -7.04 1.11 -5.32
N ASN A 180 -7.24 1.21 -6.64
CA ASN A 180 -8.27 0.46 -7.36
C ASN A 180 -8.08 -1.06 -7.33
N ALA A 181 -6.88 -1.55 -7.02
CA ALA A 181 -6.60 -2.98 -6.94
C ALA A 181 -7.37 -3.72 -5.83
N ILE A 182 -8.01 -3.01 -4.90
CA ILE A 182 -8.91 -3.61 -3.90
C ILE A 182 -10.35 -3.76 -4.40
N GLY A 183 -10.64 -3.36 -5.65
CA GLY A 183 -11.99 -3.38 -6.20
C GLY A 183 -12.93 -2.41 -5.50
N ASN A 184 -14.14 -2.87 -5.17
CA ASN A 184 -15.16 -2.10 -4.45
C ASN A 184 -15.04 -2.21 -2.92
N SER A 185 -13.98 -2.81 -2.40
CA SER A 185 -13.76 -2.92 -0.96
C SER A 185 -13.64 -1.53 -0.32
N ARG A 186 -14.18 -1.39 0.88
CA ARG A 186 -14.01 -0.18 1.70
C ARG A 186 -12.81 -0.38 2.61
N ARG A 187 -12.02 0.67 2.79
CA ARG A 187 -10.85 0.62 3.63
C ARG A 187 -11.03 1.48 4.87
N MET A 188 -10.75 0.92 6.05
CA MET A 188 -10.62 1.64 7.31
C MET A 188 -9.14 1.69 7.69
N GLN A 189 -8.59 2.89 7.84
CA GLN A 189 -7.23 3.08 8.33
C GLN A 189 -7.20 2.92 9.85
N VAL A 190 -6.10 2.38 10.37
CA VAL A 190 -5.90 2.21 11.81
C VAL A 190 -4.88 3.25 12.28
N PRO A 191 -5.25 4.15 13.21
CA PRO A 191 -4.36 5.24 13.64
C PRO A 191 -3.09 4.76 14.33
N ALA A 192 -3.18 3.65 15.06
CA ALA A 192 -2.03 3.03 15.74
C ALA A 192 -2.26 1.52 15.84
N THR A 193 -1.20 0.73 15.76
CA THR A 193 -1.28 -0.75 15.80
C THR A 193 -2.06 -1.26 17.02
N SER A 194 -1.93 -0.60 18.17
CA SER A 194 -2.66 -0.93 19.40
C SER A 194 -4.18 -0.76 19.30
N MET A 195 -4.67 -0.05 18.29
CA MET A 195 -6.10 0.21 18.07
C MET A 195 -6.73 -0.74 17.05
N GLN A 196 -5.99 -1.66 16.47
CA GLN A 196 -6.50 -2.53 15.41
C GLN A 196 -7.73 -3.32 15.85
N HIS A 197 -7.71 -3.90 17.06
CA HIS A 197 -8.85 -4.66 17.58
C HIS A 197 -10.12 -3.82 17.72
N GLN A 198 -10.00 -2.55 18.10
CA GLN A 198 -11.15 -1.63 18.20
C GLN A 198 -11.73 -1.31 16.82
N ILE A 199 -10.88 -1.09 15.83
CA ILE A 199 -11.31 -0.82 14.44
C ILE A 199 -11.97 -2.05 13.82
N MET A 200 -11.49 -3.26 14.14
CA MET A 200 -12.12 -4.51 13.72
C MET A 200 -13.57 -4.59 14.20
N ILE A 201 -13.81 -4.31 15.48
CA ILE A 201 -15.15 -4.31 16.06
C ILE A 201 -16.01 -3.20 15.49
N GLU A 202 -15.47 -2.00 15.34
CA GLU A 202 -16.16 -0.86 14.73
C GLU A 202 -16.62 -1.19 13.30
N ALA A 203 -15.78 -1.87 12.52
CA ALA A 203 -16.13 -2.28 11.17
C ALA A 203 -17.40 -3.15 11.16
N VAL A 204 -17.48 -4.13 12.04
CA VAL A 204 -18.66 -5.02 12.15
C VAL A 204 -19.89 -4.28 12.66
N GLU A 205 -19.74 -3.46 13.69
CA GLU A 205 -20.87 -2.78 14.31
C GLU A 205 -21.48 -1.68 13.44
N ASN A 206 -20.65 -0.93 12.72
CA ASN A 206 -21.07 0.26 12.00
C ASN A 206 -21.25 0.09 10.50
N HIS A 207 -20.54 -0.85 9.89
CA HIS A 207 -20.47 -0.95 8.43
C HIS A 207 -21.01 -2.26 7.85
N MET A 208 -21.42 -3.17 8.70
CA MET A 208 -22.10 -4.43 8.33
C MET A 208 -21.45 -5.18 7.16
N PRO A 209 -20.15 -5.49 7.23
CA PRO A 209 -19.49 -6.23 6.16
C PRO A 209 -19.90 -7.70 6.16
N GLU A 210 -19.81 -8.32 4.99
CA GLU A 210 -19.87 -9.79 4.86
C GLU A 210 -18.48 -10.41 5.06
N VAL A 211 -17.44 -9.64 4.73
CA VAL A 211 -16.03 -10.05 4.84
C VAL A 211 -15.22 -8.93 5.46
N ILE A 212 -14.34 -9.28 6.39
CA ILE A 212 -13.30 -8.40 6.92
C ILE A 212 -11.93 -8.95 6.53
N ILE A 213 -11.10 -8.08 5.99
CA ILE A 213 -9.70 -8.39 5.65
C ILE A 213 -8.79 -7.61 6.57
N ILE A 214 -7.85 -8.29 7.20
CA ILE A 214 -6.90 -7.70 8.15
C ILE A 214 -5.49 -8.03 7.71
N ASP A 215 -4.62 -7.02 7.68
CA ASP A 215 -3.25 -7.19 7.24
C ASP A 215 -2.47 -8.15 8.14
N GLU A 216 -2.47 -7.91 9.44
CA GLU A 216 -1.72 -8.76 10.37
C GLU A 216 -2.41 -8.85 11.72
N MET A 217 -2.54 -10.08 12.23
CA MET A 217 -3.01 -10.37 13.58
C MET A 217 -1.86 -10.85 14.45
N SER A 218 -1.61 -10.16 15.56
CA SER A 218 -0.46 -10.46 16.43
C SER A 218 -0.78 -10.46 17.93
N THR A 219 -1.92 -9.94 18.36
CA THR A 219 -2.25 -9.77 19.78
C THR A 219 -3.43 -10.61 20.22
N GLU A 220 -3.53 -10.84 21.56
CA GLU A 220 -4.68 -11.52 22.16
C GLU A 220 -5.98 -10.73 21.98
N HIS A 221 -5.93 -9.40 22.06
CA HIS A 221 -7.09 -8.53 21.84
C HIS A 221 -7.64 -8.69 20.41
N GLU A 222 -6.77 -8.80 19.44
CA GLU A 222 -7.16 -9.04 18.03
C GLU A 222 -7.77 -10.43 17.85
N SER A 223 -7.25 -11.45 18.54
CA SER A 223 -7.82 -12.80 18.54
C SER A 223 -9.22 -12.84 19.13
N LEU A 224 -9.47 -12.10 20.20
CA LEU A 224 -10.80 -11.96 20.81
C LEU A 224 -11.76 -11.22 19.87
N ALA A 225 -11.31 -10.16 19.20
CA ALA A 225 -12.10 -9.45 18.20
C ALA A 225 -12.44 -10.35 17.02
N ALA A 226 -11.50 -11.17 16.56
CA ALA A 226 -11.70 -12.14 15.49
C ALA A 226 -12.79 -13.18 15.85
N ARG A 227 -12.81 -13.64 17.11
CA ARG A 227 -13.85 -14.54 17.60
C ARG A 227 -15.22 -13.88 17.55
N THR A 228 -15.34 -12.64 18.01
CA THR A 228 -16.60 -11.87 17.95
C THR A 228 -17.09 -11.71 16.50
N ILE A 229 -16.20 -11.44 15.57
CA ILE A 229 -16.50 -11.33 14.14
C ILE A 229 -17.03 -12.65 13.59
N ALA A 230 -16.35 -13.75 13.90
CA ALA A 230 -16.76 -15.09 13.48
C ALA A 230 -18.13 -15.50 14.05
N GLU A 231 -18.42 -15.18 15.30
CA GLU A 231 -19.71 -15.46 15.96
C GLU A 231 -20.87 -14.70 15.31
N ARG A 232 -20.60 -13.57 14.67
CA ARG A 232 -21.61 -12.81 13.90
C ARG A 232 -21.77 -13.30 12.46
N GLY A 233 -21.09 -14.37 12.07
CA GLY A 233 -21.17 -14.95 10.74
C GLY A 233 -20.41 -14.17 9.66
N VAL A 234 -19.52 -13.26 10.05
CA VAL A 234 -18.68 -12.51 9.13
C VAL A 234 -17.43 -13.31 8.79
N GLN A 235 -17.13 -13.45 7.51
CA GLN A 235 -15.90 -14.09 7.06
C GLN A 235 -14.69 -13.22 7.41
N LEU A 236 -13.67 -13.81 8.01
CA LEU A 236 -12.42 -13.13 8.35
C LEU A 236 -11.28 -13.69 7.49
N ILE A 237 -10.54 -12.79 6.84
CA ILE A 237 -9.34 -13.16 6.10
C ILE A 237 -8.19 -12.30 6.65
N ALA A 238 -7.17 -12.95 7.16
CA ALA A 238 -6.08 -12.27 7.84
C ALA A 238 -4.74 -12.95 7.55
N THR A 239 -3.67 -12.24 7.84
CA THR A 239 -2.33 -12.81 7.90
C THR A 239 -1.80 -12.82 9.31
N ALA A 240 -0.90 -13.75 9.60
CA ALA A 240 -0.13 -13.79 10.83
C ALA A 240 1.28 -14.28 10.54
N HIS A 241 2.24 -13.89 11.39
CA HIS A 241 3.61 -14.42 11.29
C HIS A 241 3.64 -15.85 11.82
N ALA A 242 4.28 -16.74 11.05
CA ALA A 242 4.69 -18.04 11.58
C ALA A 242 6.00 -17.85 12.33
N ASN A 243 5.98 -18.06 13.64
CA ASN A 243 7.19 -18.21 14.44
C ASN A 243 7.65 -19.67 14.30
N ASN A 244 8.88 -19.87 13.79
CA ASN A 244 9.51 -21.18 13.81
C ASN A 244 10.04 -21.49 15.21
#